data_de9b18e5a3b18cebf3e83d8e1c153fe2
#
_entry.id   de9b18e5a3b18cebf3e83d8e1c153fe2
#
_cell.length_a   1.000
_cell.length_b   1.000
_cell.length_c   1.000
_cell.angle_alpha   90.00
_cell.angle_beta   90.00
_cell.angle_gamma   90.00
#
_symmetry.space_group_name_H-M   'P 1'
#
loop_
_entity.id
_entity.type
_entity.pdbx_description
1 polymer ?
#
loop_
_entity_poly.entity_id
_entity_poly.type
_entity_poly.pdbx_seq_one_letter_code
_entity_poly.pdbx_strand_id
1 'polypeptide(L)'
;MPDPTCFMEILHDGISVSPAGIGATLRYWCETPPIRQRTSLRLQLRDTNGRWVTLDEQDDRQVPTEEKRTLTTAAPCIPGLWRARGTAVGALRGSDGKVKEYEPAQKDSPERVVSADDCGTG
;
A
#
# COMPACT_ATOMS: atom_id res chain seq x y z
N MET A 1 1.96 -23.68 17.12
CA MET A 1 1.67 -23.09 15.79
C MET A 1 2.57 -21.90 15.57
N PRO A 2 3.28 -21.83 14.45
CA PRO A 2 4.07 -20.64 14.16
C PRO A 2 3.16 -19.43 13.95
N ASP A 3 3.66 -18.27 14.29
CA ASP A 3 2.95 -17.01 14.04
C ASP A 3 2.86 -16.76 12.53
N PRO A 4 1.80 -16.08 12.07
CA PRO A 4 1.72 -15.67 10.67
C PRO A 4 2.92 -14.81 10.29
N THR A 5 3.48 -15.07 9.13
CA THR A 5 4.60 -14.32 8.58
C THR A 5 4.18 -13.76 7.22
N CYS A 6 3.96 -12.46 7.19
CA CYS A 6 3.52 -11.76 6.00
C CYS A 6 4.46 -10.60 5.67
N PHE A 7 4.54 -10.29 4.40
CA PHE A 7 5.46 -9.27 3.89
C PHE A 7 4.71 -8.31 2.95
N MET A 8 5.13 -7.08 2.96
CA MET A 8 4.69 -6.06 2.02
C MET A 8 5.89 -5.29 1.52
N GLU A 9 5.91 -4.99 0.23
CA GLU A 9 6.93 -4.12 -0.34
C GLU A 9 6.32 -3.23 -1.42
N ILE A 10 6.76 -1.98 -1.46
CA ILE A 10 6.37 -1.04 -2.50
C ILE A 10 7.42 -1.12 -3.60
N LEU A 11 6.98 -1.45 -4.82
CA LEU A 11 7.87 -1.70 -5.94
C LEU A 11 8.43 -0.40 -6.55
N HIS A 12 9.52 -0.54 -7.32
CA HIS A 12 10.10 0.55 -8.12
C HIS A 12 10.49 1.78 -7.28
N ASP A 13 10.95 1.54 -6.04
CA ASP A 13 11.38 2.59 -5.11
C ASP A 13 10.29 3.59 -4.75
N GLY A 14 9.01 3.24 -4.97
CA GLY A 14 7.88 4.03 -4.53
C GLY A 14 7.00 4.54 -5.66
N ILE A 15 6.83 5.85 -5.72
CA ILE A 15 5.91 6.49 -6.65
C ILE A 15 6.50 6.52 -8.07
N SER A 16 5.71 6.07 -9.05
CA SER A 16 6.04 6.22 -10.46
C SER A 16 5.35 7.46 -11.01
N VAL A 17 6.06 8.23 -11.83
CA VAL A 17 5.55 9.49 -12.37
C VAL A 17 5.83 9.54 -13.86
N SER A 18 4.79 9.88 -14.63
CA SER A 18 4.90 10.17 -16.06
C SER A 18 3.81 11.17 -16.43
N PRO A 19 3.90 11.82 -17.62
CA PRO A 19 2.78 12.66 -18.08
C PRO A 19 1.44 11.94 -18.14
N ALA A 20 1.46 10.61 -18.31
CA ALA A 20 0.25 9.80 -18.37
C ALA A 20 -0.41 9.60 -16.99
N GLY A 21 0.34 9.78 -15.89
CA GLY A 21 -0.22 9.63 -14.55
C GLY A 21 0.82 9.29 -13.49
N ILE A 22 0.32 9.15 -12.28
CA ILE A 22 1.09 8.80 -11.09
C ILE A 22 0.56 7.47 -10.58
N GLY A 23 1.44 6.61 -10.13
CA GLY A 23 1.03 5.30 -9.63
C GLY A 23 1.98 4.72 -8.60
N ALA A 24 1.53 3.65 -8.00
CA ALA A 24 2.32 2.84 -7.07
C ALA A 24 1.83 1.41 -7.11
N THR A 25 2.73 0.47 -6.81
CA THR A 25 2.41 -0.94 -6.76
C THR A 25 2.91 -1.52 -5.44
N LEU A 26 2.04 -2.21 -4.74
CA LEU A 26 2.37 -2.96 -3.54
C LEU A 26 2.40 -4.44 -3.87
N ARG A 27 3.47 -5.12 -3.48
CA ARG A 27 3.56 -6.58 -3.57
C ARG A 27 3.50 -7.16 -2.16
N TYR A 28 2.71 -8.21 -1.98
CA TYR A 28 2.49 -8.78 -0.65
C TYR A 28 2.28 -10.29 -0.75
N TRP A 29 2.67 -10.98 0.31
CA TRP A 29 2.54 -12.44 0.42
C TRP A 29 2.65 -12.86 1.88
N CYS A 30 2.22 -14.09 2.19
CA CYS A 30 2.38 -14.66 3.52
C CYS A 30 2.99 -16.05 3.40
N GLU A 31 4.11 -16.31 4.05
CA GLU A 31 4.71 -17.64 4.15
C GLU A 31 3.90 -18.52 5.10
N THR A 32 3.41 -17.92 6.18
CA THR A 32 2.47 -18.55 7.11
C THR A 32 1.23 -17.67 7.16
N PRO A 33 0.15 -18.05 6.45
CA PRO A 33 -1.03 -17.18 6.36
C PRO A 33 -1.75 -16.99 7.68
N PRO A 34 -2.32 -15.81 7.94
CA PRO A 34 -3.24 -15.58 9.05
C PRO A 34 -4.61 -16.19 8.76
N ILE A 35 -5.54 -16.10 9.72
CA ILE A 35 -6.92 -16.57 9.50
C ILE A 35 -7.63 -15.66 8.51
N ARG A 36 -7.42 -14.36 8.63
CA ARG A 36 -7.95 -13.37 7.70
C ARG A 36 -6.98 -12.20 7.60
N GLN A 37 -7.01 -11.53 6.47
CA GLN A 37 -6.24 -10.32 6.25
C GLN A 37 -6.88 -9.48 5.15
N ARG A 38 -6.90 -8.17 5.38
CA ARG A 38 -7.21 -7.19 4.36
C ARG A 38 -5.95 -6.39 4.10
N THR A 39 -5.52 -6.37 2.85
CA THR A 39 -4.35 -5.62 2.40
C THR A 39 -4.82 -4.46 1.53
N SER A 40 -4.33 -3.25 1.76
CA SER A 40 -4.75 -2.06 1.05
C SER A 40 -3.55 -1.25 0.58
N LEU A 41 -3.71 -0.57 -0.55
CA LEU A 41 -2.73 0.39 -1.04
C LEU A 41 -3.46 1.70 -1.33
N ARG A 42 -2.96 2.80 -0.76
CA ARG A 42 -3.48 4.15 -0.98
C ARG A 42 -2.44 5.00 -1.67
N LEU A 43 -2.86 5.73 -2.68
CA LEU A 43 -2.06 6.73 -3.35
C LEU A 43 -2.52 8.10 -2.87
N GLN A 44 -1.62 8.87 -2.25
CA GLN A 44 -1.98 10.08 -1.53
C GLN A 44 -1.20 11.29 -2.00
N LEU A 45 -1.90 12.40 -2.07
CA LEU A 45 -1.37 13.72 -2.40
C LEU A 45 -1.57 14.64 -1.20
N ARG A 46 -0.54 15.39 -0.83
CA ARG A 46 -0.63 16.36 0.26
C ARG A 46 -1.31 17.63 -0.24
N ASP A 47 -2.37 18.06 0.46
CA ASP A 47 -3.08 19.27 0.08
C ASP A 47 -2.42 20.54 0.62
N THR A 48 -3.00 21.69 0.30
CA THR A 48 -2.47 23.00 0.70
C THR A 48 -2.53 23.23 2.21
N ASN A 49 -3.35 22.44 2.92
CA ASN A 49 -3.46 22.51 4.39
C ASN A 49 -2.51 21.53 5.09
N GLY A 50 -1.66 20.84 4.33
CA GLY A 50 -0.72 19.89 4.88
C GLY A 50 -1.33 18.52 5.20
N ARG A 51 -2.53 18.24 4.70
CA ARG A 51 -3.22 16.96 4.92
C ARG A 51 -3.00 16.02 3.73
N TRP A 52 -2.92 14.73 4.02
CA TRP A 52 -2.84 13.71 2.99
C TRP A 52 -4.25 13.34 2.51
N VAL A 53 -4.45 13.45 1.21
CA VAL A 53 -5.72 13.12 0.56
C VAL A 53 -5.50 11.87 -0.27
N THR A 54 -6.35 10.86 -0.07
CA THR A 54 -6.29 9.62 -0.86
C THR A 54 -6.99 9.86 -2.20
N LEU A 55 -6.25 9.71 -3.29
CA LEU A 55 -6.79 9.87 -4.65
C LEU A 55 -7.18 8.55 -5.28
N ASP A 56 -6.55 7.46 -4.87
CA ASP A 56 -6.91 6.11 -5.29
C ASP A 56 -6.61 5.13 -4.17
N GLU A 57 -7.46 4.13 -4.03
CA GLU A 57 -7.29 3.06 -3.05
C GLU A 57 -7.72 1.73 -3.67
N GLN A 58 -6.88 0.73 -3.47
CA GLN A 58 -7.19 -0.64 -3.88
C GLN A 58 -7.03 -1.55 -2.67
N ASP A 59 -7.92 -2.51 -2.51
CA ASP A 59 -7.78 -3.48 -1.43
C ASP A 59 -8.09 -4.90 -1.89
N ASP A 60 -7.46 -5.83 -1.15
CA ASP A 60 -7.65 -7.26 -1.31
C ASP A 60 -8.05 -7.82 0.05
N ARG A 61 -9.20 -8.50 0.10
CA ARG A 61 -9.71 -9.13 1.32
C ARG A 61 -9.44 -10.62 1.37
N GLN A 62 -8.79 -11.17 0.36
CA GLN A 62 -8.39 -12.56 0.36
C GLN A 62 -7.15 -12.74 1.23
N VAL A 63 -7.08 -13.86 1.93
CA VAL A 63 -5.92 -14.19 2.73
C VAL A 63 -4.74 -14.44 1.79
N PRO A 64 -3.64 -13.70 1.95
CA PRO A 64 -2.45 -13.93 1.12
C PRO A 64 -1.86 -15.32 1.38
N THR A 65 -1.21 -15.86 0.37
CA THR A 65 -0.49 -17.12 0.42
C THR A 65 0.98 -16.89 0.10
N GLU A 66 1.74 -17.93 -0.12
CA GLU A 66 3.14 -17.79 -0.56
C GLU A 66 3.26 -17.16 -1.94
N GLU A 67 2.21 -17.24 -2.75
CA GLU A 67 2.17 -16.60 -4.05
C GLU A 67 2.12 -15.08 -3.89
N LYS A 68 3.04 -14.39 -4.53
CA LYS A 68 3.10 -12.93 -4.45
C LYS A 68 1.98 -12.30 -5.26
N ARG A 69 1.24 -11.43 -4.60
CA ARG A 69 0.14 -10.67 -5.20
C ARG A 69 0.50 -9.19 -5.27
N THR A 70 -0.19 -8.46 -6.14
CA THR A 70 0.03 -7.02 -6.28
C THR A 70 -1.27 -6.25 -6.23
N LEU A 71 -1.20 -5.04 -5.67
CA LEU A 71 -2.21 -4.02 -5.80
C LEU A 71 -1.56 -2.83 -6.50
N THR A 72 -2.26 -2.22 -7.44
CA THR A 72 -1.77 -1.08 -8.18
C THR A 72 -2.76 0.06 -8.10
N THR A 73 -2.28 1.25 -7.76
CA THR A 73 -3.06 2.47 -7.73
C THR A 73 -2.60 3.41 -8.84
N ALA A 74 -3.51 4.27 -9.29
CA ALA A 74 -3.21 5.24 -10.33
C ALA A 74 -4.04 6.50 -10.14
N ALA A 75 -3.46 7.65 -10.51
CA ALA A 75 -4.11 8.93 -10.46
C ALA A 75 -3.58 9.82 -11.61
N PRO A 76 -4.33 10.88 -12.00
CA PRO A 76 -3.79 11.86 -12.95
C PRO A 76 -2.50 12.49 -12.42
N CYS A 77 -1.62 12.91 -13.33
CA CYS A 77 -0.40 13.60 -12.94
C CYS A 77 -0.75 15.00 -12.45
N ILE A 78 -0.63 15.20 -11.15
CA ILE A 78 -0.91 16.49 -10.48
C ILE A 78 0.36 16.90 -9.74
N PRO A 79 0.90 18.11 -9.97
CA PRO A 79 2.05 18.57 -9.19
C PRO A 79 1.76 18.62 -7.70
N GLY A 80 2.75 18.27 -6.88
CA GLY A 80 2.64 18.29 -5.44
C GLY A 80 3.50 17.22 -4.78
N LEU A 81 3.25 16.98 -3.50
CA LEU A 81 3.97 15.97 -2.73
C LEU A 81 3.12 14.71 -2.63
N TRP A 82 3.67 13.60 -3.08
CA TRP A 82 2.98 12.32 -3.14
C TRP A 82 3.62 11.27 -2.27
N ARG A 83 2.80 10.33 -1.82
CA ARG A 83 3.27 9.09 -1.19
C ARG A 83 2.30 7.94 -1.50
N ALA A 84 2.78 6.71 -1.33
CA ALA A 84 1.94 5.53 -1.30
C ALA A 84 2.00 4.91 0.09
N ARG A 85 0.87 4.40 0.57
CA ARG A 85 0.78 3.75 1.88
C ARG A 85 0.12 2.39 1.75
N GLY A 86 0.87 1.34 2.06
CA GLY A 86 0.35 -0.01 2.16
C GLY A 86 -0.03 -0.32 3.61
N THR A 87 -1.17 -0.96 3.81
CA THR A 87 -1.60 -1.39 5.14
C THR A 87 -2.12 -2.82 5.08
N ALA A 88 -1.94 -3.56 6.17
CA ALA A 88 -2.49 -4.88 6.32
C ALA A 88 -3.10 -4.98 7.72
N VAL A 89 -4.36 -5.40 7.78
CA VAL A 89 -5.07 -5.66 9.03
C VAL A 89 -5.64 -7.07 8.96
N GLY A 90 -5.67 -7.77 10.06
CA GLY A 90 -6.17 -9.13 10.06
C GLY A 90 -6.18 -9.77 11.44
N ALA A 91 -6.31 -11.08 11.44
CA ALA A 91 -6.39 -11.84 12.68
C ALA A 91 -5.68 -13.17 12.55
N LEU A 92 -5.18 -13.63 13.68
CA LEU A 92 -4.52 -14.92 13.81
C LEU A 92 -5.19 -15.71 14.93
N ARG A 93 -4.97 -17.02 14.95
CA ARG A 93 -5.43 -17.87 16.04
C ARG A 93 -4.28 -18.02 17.03
N GLY A 94 -4.54 -17.60 18.28
CA GLY A 94 -3.55 -17.75 19.35
C GLY A 94 -3.37 -19.18 19.79
N SER A 95 -2.37 -19.42 20.63
CA SER A 95 -2.07 -20.73 21.20
C SER A 95 -3.22 -21.29 22.06
N ASP A 96 -4.08 -20.40 22.58
CA ASP A 96 -5.28 -20.76 23.33
C ASP A 96 -6.47 -21.12 22.42
N GLY A 97 -6.30 -21.11 21.11
CA GLY A 97 -7.35 -21.36 20.14
C GLY A 97 -8.25 -20.18 19.85
N LYS A 98 -8.05 -19.05 20.52
CA LYS A 98 -8.88 -17.85 20.33
C LYS A 98 -8.35 -17.01 19.17
N VAL A 99 -9.28 -16.39 18.44
CA VAL A 99 -8.95 -15.46 17.35
C VAL A 99 -8.57 -14.12 17.96
N LYS A 100 -7.43 -13.59 17.54
CA LYS A 100 -6.95 -12.26 17.97
C LYS A 100 -6.64 -11.43 16.75
N GLU A 101 -7.08 -10.18 16.75
CA GLU A 101 -6.66 -9.23 15.74
C GLU A 101 -5.23 -8.80 16.04
N TYR A 102 -4.39 -8.74 15.01
CA TYR A 102 -3.05 -8.19 15.17
C TYR A 102 -3.05 -6.70 14.83
N GLU A 103 -2.05 -5.99 15.36
CA GLU A 103 -1.91 -4.58 15.08
C GLU A 103 -1.69 -4.35 13.58
N PRO A 104 -2.31 -3.29 13.00
CA PRO A 104 -2.13 -3.00 11.59
C PRO A 104 -0.66 -2.80 11.24
N ALA A 105 -0.22 -3.47 10.17
CA ALA A 105 1.08 -3.24 9.59
C ALA A 105 0.97 -2.13 8.54
N GLN A 106 2.02 -1.31 8.43
CA GLN A 106 2.04 -0.20 7.50
C GLN A 106 3.40 -0.11 6.81
N LYS A 107 3.36 0.16 5.52
CA LYS A 107 4.56 0.39 4.71
C LYS A 107 4.33 1.63 3.87
N ASP A 108 5.17 2.65 4.05
CA ASP A 108 5.08 3.88 3.26
C ASP A 108 6.21 3.93 2.24
N SER A 109 5.90 4.49 1.06
CA SER A 109 6.93 4.84 0.11
C SER A 109 7.67 6.10 0.59
N PRO A 110 8.88 6.36 0.06
CA PRO A 110 9.44 7.70 0.20
C PRO A 110 8.48 8.73 -0.38
N GLU A 111 8.45 9.91 0.20
CA GLU A 111 7.68 11.03 -0.34
C GLU A 111 8.37 11.52 -1.61
N ARG A 112 7.57 11.88 -2.61
CA ARG A 112 8.09 12.36 -3.88
C ARG A 112 7.43 13.67 -4.29
N VAL A 113 8.27 14.67 -4.58
CA VAL A 113 7.81 15.94 -5.14
C VAL A 113 7.63 15.74 -6.65
N VAL A 114 6.43 16.04 -7.13
CA VAL A 114 6.09 15.99 -8.55
C VAL A 114 5.93 17.42 -9.03
N SER A 115 6.70 17.79 -10.05
CA SER A 115 6.67 19.13 -10.64
C SER A 115 5.73 19.17 -11.84
N ALA A 116 5.41 20.39 -12.30
CA ALA A 116 4.65 20.56 -13.53
C ALA A 116 5.40 19.98 -14.73
N ASP A 117 6.73 20.07 -14.74
CA ASP A 117 7.55 19.48 -15.80
C ASP A 117 7.42 17.96 -15.86
N ASP A 118 7.33 17.30 -14.70
CA ASP A 118 7.11 15.85 -14.62
C ASP A 118 5.79 15.45 -15.29
N CYS A 119 4.81 16.34 -15.25
CA CYS A 119 3.50 16.12 -15.87
C CYS A 119 3.41 16.57 -17.33
N GLY A 120 4.52 17.08 -17.89
CA GLY A 120 4.55 17.54 -19.29
C GLY A 120 3.86 18.87 -19.52
N THR A 121 3.60 19.66 -18.46
CA THR A 121 2.90 20.95 -18.57
C THR A 121 3.80 22.14 -18.22
N GLY A 122 5.09 21.87 -18.05
CA GLY A 122 6.07 22.89 -17.69
C GLY A 122 6.53 23.75 -18.84
#